data_a96138f6039e8a80e75285abe6249a9b
#
_entry.id   a96138f6039e8a80e75285abe6249a9b
#
_cell.length_a   1.000
_cell.length_b   1.000
_cell.length_c   1.000
_cell.angle_alpha   90.00
_cell.angle_beta   90.00
_cell.angle_gamma   90.00
#
_symmetry.space_group_name_H-M   'P 1'
#
loop_
_entity.id
_entity.type
_entity.pdbx_description
1 polymer ?
#
loop_
_entity_poly.entity_id
_entity_poly.type
_entity_poly.pdbx_seq_one_letter_code
_entity_poly.pdbx_strand_id
1 'polypeptide(L)'
;MARRDDEKRDPRDWVPKTELGRRVKSGQIASMKDALATGLPLREPEIVDILLPGIEDDVIDVNMVQRMTDSGRRVRFRITAVVGNRDGYVGMGQARGKEVGPAIRKAIDNAKLGLIQVRRGAGSWQSGKGAPATSVPFEVLGKCGATEVTLRPAPQGTGLATGDVAKQVLRLAGVQDVWSFARGQTKTTINYAKAVFDALEETSRMKIQEHHKDALRIVEGSVAQ
;
A
#
# COMPACT_ATOMS: atom_id res chain seq x y z
N MET A 1 27.46 20.94 -8.10
CA MET A 1 26.11 21.43 -7.69
C MET A 1 25.74 20.69 -6.41
N ALA A 2 25.70 21.38 -5.29
CA ALA A 2 25.55 20.81 -3.96
C ALA A 2 24.18 20.11 -3.82
N ARG A 3 24.20 18.83 -3.40
CA ARG A 3 23.03 18.17 -2.84
C ARG A 3 22.61 19.01 -1.63
N ARG A 4 21.48 19.69 -1.72
CA ARG A 4 20.82 20.19 -0.52
C ARG A 4 20.37 18.95 0.22
N ASP A 5 20.99 18.71 1.37
CA ASP A 5 20.57 17.71 2.34
C ASP A 5 19.11 17.98 2.64
N ASP A 6 18.26 17.06 2.19
CA ASP A 6 16.85 17.06 2.54
C ASP A 6 16.78 16.67 4.00
N GLU A 7 16.72 17.66 4.88
CA GLU A 7 16.39 17.47 6.28
C GLU A 7 15.08 16.66 6.33
N LYS A 8 15.24 15.37 6.67
CA LYS A 8 14.12 14.57 7.17
C LYS A 8 13.63 15.33 8.39
N ARG A 9 12.52 16.05 8.27
CA ARG A 9 11.87 16.69 9.40
C ARG A 9 11.69 15.60 10.45
N ASP A 10 12.23 15.80 11.65
CA ASP A 10 12.06 14.85 12.74
C ASP A 10 10.54 14.76 12.99
N PRO A 11 9.93 13.57 12.84
CA PRO A 11 8.49 13.41 13.06
C PRO A 11 8.03 13.84 14.46
N ARG A 12 8.98 14.00 15.40
CA ARG A 12 8.71 14.47 16.78
C ARG A 12 8.43 15.97 16.86
N ASP A 13 8.98 16.80 15.95
CA ASP A 13 8.76 18.25 15.91
C ASP A 13 7.46 18.67 15.21
N TRP A 14 6.71 17.69 14.73
CA TRP A 14 5.45 17.92 14.04
C TRP A 14 4.36 18.47 14.99
N VAL A 15 3.62 19.50 14.53
CA VAL A 15 2.48 20.07 15.22
C VAL A 15 1.19 19.56 14.58
N PRO A 16 0.40 18.70 15.26
CA PRO A 16 -0.79 18.12 14.69
C PRO A 16 -1.89 19.16 14.49
N LYS A 17 -2.49 19.14 13.31
CA LYS A 17 -3.63 19.99 12.94
C LYS A 17 -4.96 19.24 13.08
N THR A 18 -4.95 17.91 12.89
CA THR A 18 -6.13 17.06 12.94
C THR A 18 -6.36 16.49 14.34
N GLU A 19 -7.59 16.06 14.60
CA GLU A 19 -7.95 15.40 15.86
C GLU A 19 -7.20 14.08 16.03
N LEU A 20 -7.10 13.27 14.94
CA LEU A 20 -6.35 12.03 14.95
C LEU A 20 -4.87 12.29 15.28
N GLY A 21 -4.25 13.30 14.65
CA GLY A 21 -2.88 13.68 14.93
C GLY A 21 -2.64 14.07 16.39
N ARG A 22 -3.59 14.80 17.02
CA ARG A 22 -3.50 15.15 18.45
C ARG A 22 -3.56 13.92 19.34
N ARG A 23 -4.44 12.96 19.05
CA ARG A 23 -4.57 11.69 19.80
C ARG A 23 -3.32 10.83 19.66
N VAL A 24 -2.72 10.77 18.48
CA VAL A 24 -1.44 10.06 18.26
C VAL A 24 -0.30 10.73 19.02
N LYS A 25 -0.18 12.05 18.95
CA LYS A 25 0.87 12.79 19.67
C LYS A 25 0.72 12.70 21.18
N SER A 26 -0.51 12.63 21.71
CA SER A 26 -0.78 12.44 23.15
C SER A 26 -0.58 10.99 23.63
N GLY A 27 -0.29 10.04 22.72
CA GLY A 27 -0.09 8.63 23.05
C GLY A 27 -1.38 7.85 23.30
N GLN A 28 -2.57 8.43 23.05
CA GLN A 28 -3.85 7.73 23.20
C GLN A 28 -4.03 6.64 22.14
N ILE A 29 -3.39 6.80 20.97
CA ILE A 29 -3.39 5.83 19.89
C ILE A 29 -1.93 5.45 19.65
N ALA A 30 -1.59 4.21 19.99
CA ALA A 30 -0.23 3.67 19.87
C ALA A 30 -0.05 2.77 18.64
N SER A 31 -1.15 2.21 18.08
CA SER A 31 -1.07 1.31 16.94
C SER A 31 -1.76 1.87 15.70
N MET A 32 -1.25 1.49 14.51
CA MET A 32 -1.90 1.86 13.25
C MET A 32 -3.28 1.21 13.09
N LYS A 33 -3.46 0.03 13.67
CA LYS A 33 -4.75 -0.67 13.71
C LYS A 33 -5.81 0.16 14.44
N ASP A 34 -5.47 0.69 15.62
CA ASP A 34 -6.38 1.53 16.39
C ASP A 34 -6.69 2.84 15.66
N ALA A 35 -5.68 3.44 15.01
CA ALA A 35 -5.87 4.64 14.21
C ALA A 35 -6.89 4.42 13.07
N LEU A 36 -6.78 3.32 12.33
CA LEU A 36 -7.74 2.96 11.29
C LEU A 36 -9.12 2.58 11.85
N ALA A 37 -9.18 1.93 13.01
CA ALA A 37 -10.43 1.54 13.67
C ALA A 37 -11.25 2.74 14.15
N THR A 38 -10.64 3.92 14.41
CA THR A 38 -11.37 5.14 14.79
C THR A 38 -12.28 5.66 13.68
N GLY A 39 -12.08 5.25 12.41
CA GLY A 39 -12.82 5.74 11.25
C GLY A 39 -12.51 7.21 10.88
N LEU A 40 -11.59 7.86 11.56
CA LEU A 40 -11.16 9.21 11.22
C LEU A 40 -10.23 9.18 10.00
N PRO A 41 -10.37 10.12 9.05
CA PRO A 41 -9.55 10.15 7.86
C PRO A 41 -8.10 10.53 8.18
N LEU A 42 -7.15 9.78 7.62
CA LEU A 42 -5.74 10.14 7.63
C LEU A 42 -5.53 11.35 6.73
N ARG A 43 -5.12 12.49 7.29
CA ARG A 43 -4.85 13.73 6.54
C ARG A 43 -3.44 14.25 6.70
N GLU A 44 -2.67 13.69 7.60
CA GLU A 44 -1.30 14.08 7.92
C GLU A 44 -0.38 12.86 7.74
N PRO A 45 0.59 12.91 6.79
CA PRO A 45 1.49 11.77 6.54
C PRO A 45 2.41 11.47 7.73
N GLU A 46 2.70 12.46 8.57
CA GLU A 46 3.53 12.31 9.77
C GLU A 46 2.95 11.34 10.79
N ILE A 47 1.62 11.17 10.82
CA ILE A 47 0.95 10.16 11.67
C ILE A 47 1.47 8.77 11.33
N VAL A 48 1.61 8.47 10.03
CA VAL A 48 2.09 7.18 9.55
C VAL A 48 3.56 6.98 9.91
N ASP A 49 4.39 8.02 9.79
CA ASP A 49 5.82 7.95 10.12
C ASP A 49 6.05 7.69 11.63
N ILE A 50 5.16 8.16 12.49
CA ILE A 50 5.22 7.91 13.94
C ILE A 50 4.74 6.49 14.28
N LEU A 51 3.59 6.06 13.71
CA LEU A 51 3.00 4.77 14.03
C LEU A 51 3.67 3.59 13.34
N LEU A 52 4.32 3.82 12.18
CA LEU A 52 5.03 2.81 11.39
C LEU A 52 6.45 3.26 11.05
N PRO A 53 7.40 3.18 12.01
CA PRO A 53 8.75 3.70 11.81
C PRO A 53 9.58 2.93 10.76
N GLY A 54 9.12 1.76 10.31
CA GLY A 54 9.79 0.93 9.30
C GLY A 54 9.16 1.00 7.91
N ILE A 55 8.46 2.09 7.56
CA ILE A 55 7.80 2.19 6.26
C ILE A 55 8.82 2.43 5.14
N GLU A 56 8.71 1.63 4.09
CA GLU A 56 9.51 1.75 2.87
C GLU A 56 8.65 2.34 1.75
N ASP A 57 9.28 3.04 0.82
CA ASP A 57 8.63 3.61 -0.35
C ASP A 57 9.27 3.10 -1.64
N ASP A 58 8.46 2.91 -2.67
CA ASP A 58 8.89 2.55 -4.02
C ASP A 58 8.09 3.33 -5.07
N VAL A 59 8.76 3.68 -6.18
CA VAL A 59 8.15 4.41 -7.28
C VAL A 59 7.84 3.45 -8.42
N ILE A 60 6.56 3.20 -8.67
CA ILE A 60 6.10 2.29 -9.73
C ILE A 60 6.31 2.91 -11.12
N ASP A 61 5.95 4.18 -11.27
CA ASP A 61 5.88 4.79 -12.60
C ASP A 61 6.08 6.30 -12.56
N VAL A 62 6.88 6.80 -13.52
CA VAL A 62 7.17 8.22 -13.72
C VAL A 62 6.85 8.58 -15.16
N ASN A 63 5.68 9.15 -15.39
CA ASN A 63 5.20 9.52 -16.71
C ASN A 63 5.29 11.02 -16.95
N MET A 64 5.90 11.41 -18.06
CA MET A 64 5.87 12.78 -18.56
C MET A 64 4.58 13.00 -19.35
N VAL A 65 3.77 13.96 -18.92
CA VAL A 65 2.53 14.37 -19.58
C VAL A 65 2.66 15.78 -20.07
N GLN A 66 2.42 16.01 -21.34
CA GLN A 66 2.46 17.34 -21.92
C GLN A 66 1.10 17.76 -22.48
N ARG A 67 0.81 19.03 -22.38
CA ARG A 67 -0.35 19.67 -22.98
C ARG A 67 0.09 20.87 -23.80
N MET A 68 -0.41 20.98 -25.02
CA MET A 68 -0.20 22.17 -25.85
C MET A 68 -1.11 23.30 -25.36
N THR A 69 -0.54 24.49 -25.22
CA THR A 69 -1.26 25.72 -24.92
C THR A 69 -0.89 26.78 -25.97
N ASP A 70 -1.60 27.88 -26.03
CA ASP A 70 -1.36 29.00 -26.98
C ASP A 70 0.08 29.54 -26.89
N SER A 71 0.69 29.46 -25.70
CA SER A 71 2.07 29.88 -25.44
C SER A 71 3.11 28.77 -25.50
N GLY A 72 2.77 27.59 -26.06
CA GLY A 72 3.66 26.44 -26.24
C GLY A 72 3.35 25.24 -25.37
N ARG A 73 4.31 24.33 -25.25
CA ARG A 73 4.15 23.06 -24.55
C ARG A 73 4.28 23.26 -23.06
N ARG A 74 3.29 22.78 -22.29
CA ARG A 74 3.38 22.65 -20.82
C ARG A 74 3.58 21.21 -20.43
N VAL A 75 4.74 20.92 -19.86
CA VAL A 75 5.13 19.60 -19.39
C VAL A 75 4.83 19.46 -17.91
N ARG A 76 4.33 18.29 -17.49
CA ARG A 76 4.16 17.89 -16.09
C ARG A 76 4.55 16.42 -15.94
N PHE A 77 5.07 16.09 -14.78
CA PHE A 77 5.37 14.70 -14.42
C PHE A 77 4.23 14.15 -13.56
N ARG A 78 3.78 12.96 -13.89
CA ARG A 78 2.79 12.19 -13.13
C ARG A 78 3.51 10.99 -12.54
N ILE A 79 3.48 10.90 -11.23
CA ILE A 79 4.21 9.88 -10.48
C ILE A 79 3.24 9.05 -9.70
N THR A 80 3.46 7.75 -9.69
CA THR A 80 2.74 6.78 -8.87
C THR A 80 3.73 6.13 -7.93
N ALA A 81 3.51 6.27 -6.64
CA ALA A 81 4.32 5.69 -5.58
C ALA A 81 3.48 4.75 -4.72
N VAL A 82 4.14 3.76 -4.16
CA VAL A 82 3.59 2.83 -3.17
C VAL A 82 4.46 2.88 -1.94
N VAL A 83 3.84 2.81 -0.78
CA VAL A 83 4.50 2.73 0.52
C VAL A 83 4.02 1.50 1.27
N GLY A 84 4.85 0.90 2.09
CA GLY A 84 4.46 -0.24 2.91
C GLY A 84 5.51 -0.60 3.95
N ASN A 85 5.10 -1.38 4.95
CA ASN A 85 5.98 -1.85 6.02
C ASN A 85 6.41 -3.31 5.87
N ARG A 86 6.11 -3.95 4.73
CA ARG A 86 6.28 -5.40 4.49
C ARG A 86 5.60 -6.30 5.53
N ASP A 87 4.71 -5.73 6.33
CA ASP A 87 4.04 -6.45 7.42
C ASP A 87 2.55 -6.09 7.53
N GLY A 88 1.83 -6.09 6.41
CA GLY A 88 0.38 -5.98 6.36
C GLY A 88 -0.18 -4.56 6.27
N TYR A 89 0.64 -3.55 6.02
CA TYR A 89 0.19 -2.20 5.68
C TYR A 89 0.78 -1.77 4.36
N VAL A 90 -0.06 -1.30 3.46
CA VAL A 90 0.35 -0.78 2.15
C VAL A 90 -0.50 0.42 1.78
N GLY A 91 0.09 1.40 1.12
CA GLY A 91 -0.60 2.57 0.62
C GLY A 91 -0.14 2.91 -0.78
N MET A 92 -1.04 3.47 -1.59
CA MET A 92 -0.71 3.89 -2.95
C MET A 92 -1.17 5.33 -3.19
N GLY A 93 -0.26 6.14 -3.73
CA GLY A 93 -0.52 7.54 -4.03
C GLY A 93 -0.07 7.97 -5.42
N GLN A 94 -0.73 9.00 -5.93
CA GLN A 94 -0.37 9.65 -7.17
C GLN A 94 -0.20 11.15 -6.96
N ALA A 95 0.80 11.72 -7.61
CA ALA A 95 0.96 13.16 -7.66
C ALA A 95 1.35 13.65 -9.06
N ARG A 96 1.15 14.94 -9.26
CA ARG A 96 1.58 15.66 -10.47
C ARG A 96 2.39 16.87 -10.05
N GLY A 97 3.51 17.10 -10.74
CA GLY A 97 4.38 18.25 -10.51
C GLY A 97 4.99 18.79 -11.78
N LYS A 98 5.61 19.96 -11.70
CA LYS A 98 6.44 20.52 -12.78
C LYS A 98 7.81 19.85 -12.81
N GLU A 99 8.32 19.46 -11.65
CA GLU A 99 9.60 18.81 -11.42
C GLU A 99 9.38 17.41 -10.83
N VAL A 100 10.30 16.48 -11.12
CA VAL A 100 10.19 15.07 -10.70
C VAL A 100 10.39 14.94 -9.19
N GLY A 101 11.43 15.53 -8.61
CA GLY A 101 11.78 15.39 -7.18
C GLY A 101 10.64 15.77 -6.23
N PRO A 102 10.13 17.01 -6.28
CA PRO A 102 8.98 17.41 -5.43
C PRO A 102 7.71 16.62 -5.70
N ALA A 103 7.52 16.13 -6.95
CA ALA A 103 6.36 15.33 -7.28
C ALA A 103 6.46 13.90 -6.71
N ILE A 104 7.66 13.30 -6.60
CA ILE A 104 7.88 12.00 -5.93
C ILE A 104 7.51 12.13 -4.45
N ARG A 105 8.03 13.13 -3.73
CA ARG A 105 7.71 13.35 -2.32
C ARG A 105 6.21 13.50 -2.11
N LYS A 106 5.55 14.32 -2.92
CA LYS A 106 4.10 14.48 -2.86
C LYS A 106 3.34 13.17 -3.15
N ALA A 107 3.86 12.30 -4.04
CA ALA A 107 3.25 11.01 -4.31
C ALA A 107 3.38 10.07 -3.11
N ILE A 108 4.53 10.07 -2.44
CA ILE A 108 4.78 9.31 -1.20
C ILE A 108 3.85 9.79 -0.07
N ASP A 109 3.73 11.10 0.14
CA ASP A 109 2.82 11.66 1.13
C ASP A 109 1.36 11.26 0.85
N ASN A 110 0.93 11.35 -0.41
CA ASN A 110 -0.40 10.88 -0.81
C ASN A 110 -0.57 9.36 -0.61
N ALA A 111 0.49 8.57 -0.80
CA ALA A 111 0.45 7.13 -0.56
C ALA A 111 0.29 6.80 0.93
N LYS A 112 0.98 7.54 1.82
CA LYS A 112 0.80 7.42 3.27
C LYS A 112 -0.64 7.74 3.70
N LEU A 113 -1.28 8.74 3.08
CA LEU A 113 -2.67 9.09 3.39
C LEU A 113 -3.69 8.04 2.92
N GLY A 114 -3.35 7.26 1.88
CA GLY A 114 -4.16 6.17 1.35
C GLY A 114 -3.74 4.80 1.88
N LEU A 115 -3.25 4.70 3.12
CA LEU A 115 -2.80 3.44 3.71
C LEU A 115 -3.99 2.53 4.04
N ILE A 116 -3.87 1.26 3.64
CA ILE A 116 -4.83 0.19 3.97
C ILE A 116 -4.16 -0.88 4.81
N GLN A 117 -4.97 -1.58 5.59
CA GLN A 117 -4.59 -2.80 6.28
C GLN A 117 -4.87 -4.00 5.39
N VAL A 118 -3.91 -4.89 5.24
CA VAL A 118 -4.02 -6.11 4.44
C VAL A 118 -4.10 -7.32 5.37
N ARG A 119 -5.04 -8.23 5.10
CA ARG A 119 -5.10 -9.52 5.76
C ARG A 119 -4.23 -10.52 5.02
N ARG A 120 -3.35 -11.16 5.75
CA ARG A 120 -2.50 -12.25 5.26
C ARG A 120 -2.95 -13.54 5.91
N GLY A 121 -2.70 -14.66 5.26
CA GLY A 121 -3.10 -15.97 5.76
C GLY A 121 -2.41 -17.10 5.04
N ALA A 122 -2.84 -18.31 5.33
CA ALA A 122 -2.38 -19.55 4.73
C ALA A 122 -3.58 -20.27 4.07
N GLY A 123 -4.14 -19.68 3.02
CA GLY A 123 -5.34 -20.20 2.33
C GLY A 123 -5.08 -21.30 1.29
N SER A 124 -3.84 -21.79 1.16
CA SER A 124 -3.50 -22.85 0.22
C SER A 124 -3.78 -24.24 0.82
N TRP A 125 -3.66 -25.31 0.01
CA TRP A 125 -3.78 -26.70 0.48
C TRP A 125 -2.74 -27.11 1.53
N GLN A 126 -1.64 -26.37 1.68
CA GLN A 126 -0.64 -26.55 2.72
C GLN A 126 -1.04 -25.93 4.06
N SER A 127 -2.22 -25.33 4.17
CA SER A 127 -2.70 -24.70 5.40
C SER A 127 -2.91 -25.73 6.50
N GLY A 128 -1.85 -26.03 7.24
CA GLY A 128 -1.87 -26.88 8.43
C GLY A 128 -1.56 -26.10 9.70
N LYS A 129 -1.70 -26.76 10.88
CA LYS A 129 -1.26 -26.18 12.15
C LYS A 129 0.24 -25.90 12.07
N GLY A 130 0.64 -24.62 11.93
CA GLY A 130 2.05 -24.22 11.85
C GLY A 130 2.44 -23.48 10.57
N ALA A 131 1.59 -23.43 9.54
CA ALA A 131 1.90 -22.70 8.31
C ALA A 131 2.00 -21.17 8.55
N PRO A 132 3.03 -20.49 8.05
CA PRO A 132 3.15 -19.04 8.19
C PRO A 132 2.11 -18.31 7.33
N ALA A 133 1.67 -17.14 7.75
CA ALA A 133 0.73 -16.27 7.02
C ALA A 133 1.45 -15.50 5.91
N THR A 134 1.98 -16.20 4.91
CA THR A 134 2.79 -15.61 3.82
C THR A 134 1.97 -15.25 2.58
N SER A 135 0.72 -15.72 2.50
CA SER A 135 -0.14 -15.56 1.33
C SER A 135 -1.40 -14.76 1.64
N VAL A 136 -2.26 -14.59 0.63
CA VAL A 136 -3.64 -14.12 0.82
C VAL A 136 -4.50 -15.24 1.41
N PRO A 137 -5.47 -14.95 2.29
CA PRO A 137 -6.25 -15.98 2.96
C PRO A 137 -7.26 -16.69 2.04
N PHE A 138 -7.75 -16.02 1.02
CA PHE A 138 -8.73 -16.53 0.05
C PHE A 138 -8.56 -15.83 -1.31
N GLU A 139 -9.26 -16.33 -2.32
CA GLU A 139 -9.26 -15.71 -3.65
C GLU A 139 -9.96 -14.35 -3.59
N VAL A 140 -9.29 -13.33 -4.12
CA VAL A 140 -9.80 -11.96 -4.19
C VAL A 140 -9.65 -11.40 -5.58
N LEU A 141 -10.63 -10.61 -6.00
CA LEU A 141 -10.67 -9.92 -7.28
C LEU A 141 -10.57 -8.41 -7.05
N GLY A 142 -9.66 -7.76 -7.75
CA GLY A 142 -9.60 -6.30 -7.81
C GLY A 142 -9.73 -5.79 -9.24
N LYS A 143 -10.36 -4.64 -9.42
CA LYS A 143 -10.63 -4.05 -10.72
C LYS A 143 -10.36 -2.57 -10.76
N CYS A 144 -9.63 -2.14 -11.80
CA CYS A 144 -9.48 -0.72 -12.10
C CYS A 144 -9.55 -0.47 -13.61
N GLY A 145 -10.59 0.23 -14.03
CA GLY A 145 -10.87 0.45 -15.45
C GLY A 145 -11.11 -0.87 -16.19
N ALA A 146 -10.33 -1.13 -17.25
CA ALA A 146 -10.41 -2.37 -18.03
C ALA A 146 -9.50 -3.48 -17.50
N THR A 147 -8.73 -3.24 -16.43
CA THR A 147 -7.81 -4.21 -15.85
C THR A 147 -8.45 -4.90 -14.66
N GLU A 148 -8.47 -6.23 -14.68
CA GLU A 148 -8.93 -7.10 -13.60
C GLU A 148 -7.78 -7.96 -13.13
N VAL A 149 -7.62 -8.11 -11.82
CA VAL A 149 -6.57 -8.93 -11.20
C VAL A 149 -7.22 -9.82 -10.16
N THR A 150 -7.01 -11.13 -10.31
CA THR A 150 -7.43 -12.13 -9.32
C THR A 150 -6.19 -12.61 -8.59
N LEU A 151 -6.15 -12.47 -7.27
CA LEU A 151 -5.11 -13.02 -6.42
C LEU A 151 -5.61 -14.30 -5.76
N ARG A 152 -4.83 -15.37 -5.87
CA ARG A 152 -5.12 -16.68 -5.29
C ARG A 152 -4.07 -17.09 -4.28
N PRO A 153 -4.46 -17.71 -3.18
CA PRO A 153 -3.51 -18.22 -2.20
C PRO A 153 -2.60 -19.27 -2.83
N ALA A 154 -1.30 -19.17 -2.54
CA ALA A 154 -0.28 -20.08 -3.01
C ALA A 154 0.41 -20.79 -1.82
N PRO A 155 0.96 -22.00 -2.01
CA PRO A 155 1.74 -22.68 -0.98
C PRO A 155 3.04 -21.94 -0.71
N GLN A 156 3.59 -22.15 0.48
CA GLN A 156 4.86 -21.55 0.90
C GLN A 156 5.99 -21.91 -0.09
N GLY A 157 6.81 -20.91 -0.43
CA GLY A 157 7.96 -21.08 -1.32
C GLY A 157 7.63 -20.94 -2.81
N THR A 158 6.36 -20.70 -3.19
CA THR A 158 5.98 -20.43 -4.57
C THR A 158 6.51 -19.08 -5.06
N GLY A 159 6.67 -18.13 -4.15
CA GLY A 159 7.02 -16.75 -4.47
C GLY A 159 5.87 -15.98 -5.14
N LEU A 160 6.17 -14.82 -5.67
CA LEU A 160 5.19 -13.95 -6.32
C LEU A 160 5.07 -14.27 -7.81
N ALA A 161 4.12 -15.13 -8.19
CA ALA A 161 3.80 -15.46 -9.57
C ALA A 161 2.87 -14.40 -10.17
N THR A 162 3.43 -13.21 -10.44
CA THR A 162 2.69 -12.04 -10.91
C THR A 162 3.60 -11.12 -11.74
N GLY A 163 3.02 -10.10 -12.39
CA GLY A 163 3.78 -9.08 -13.12
C GLY A 163 4.60 -8.17 -12.20
N ASP A 164 5.64 -7.53 -12.72
CA ASP A 164 6.64 -6.81 -11.92
C ASP A 164 6.04 -5.65 -11.09
N VAL A 165 5.09 -4.92 -11.64
CA VAL A 165 4.37 -3.86 -10.92
C VAL A 165 3.61 -4.41 -9.71
N ALA A 166 2.93 -5.54 -9.88
CA ALA A 166 2.22 -6.19 -8.77
C ALA A 166 3.19 -6.74 -7.72
N LYS A 167 4.39 -7.24 -8.14
CA LYS A 167 5.42 -7.69 -7.20
C LYS A 167 5.86 -6.59 -6.24
N GLN A 168 6.01 -5.35 -6.73
CA GLN A 168 6.37 -4.21 -5.89
C GLN A 168 5.29 -3.96 -4.82
N VAL A 169 4.02 -3.90 -5.23
CA VAL A 169 2.89 -3.67 -4.31
C VAL A 169 2.79 -4.81 -3.28
N LEU A 170 2.84 -6.07 -3.72
CA LEU A 170 2.69 -7.25 -2.86
C LEU A 170 3.86 -7.41 -1.87
N ARG A 171 5.10 -7.12 -2.30
CA ARG A 171 6.27 -7.12 -1.40
C ARG A 171 6.12 -6.11 -0.28
N LEU A 172 5.71 -4.88 -0.61
CA LEU A 172 5.47 -3.83 0.38
C LEU A 172 4.29 -4.13 1.30
N ALA A 173 3.29 -4.89 0.82
CA ALA A 173 2.19 -5.40 1.64
C ALA A 173 2.60 -6.57 2.57
N GLY A 174 3.77 -7.16 2.34
CA GLY A 174 4.27 -8.31 3.12
C GLY A 174 3.72 -9.67 2.67
N VAL A 175 3.17 -9.75 1.45
CA VAL A 175 2.78 -11.01 0.81
C VAL A 175 4.00 -11.60 0.12
N GLN A 176 4.30 -12.87 0.40
CA GLN A 176 5.47 -13.57 -0.15
C GLN A 176 5.09 -14.59 -1.22
N ASP A 177 3.94 -15.25 -1.06
CA ASP A 177 3.49 -16.32 -1.93
C ASP A 177 2.10 -16.02 -2.47
N VAL A 178 1.96 -15.86 -3.79
CA VAL A 178 0.67 -15.63 -4.44
C VAL A 178 0.68 -16.06 -5.90
N TRP A 179 -0.43 -16.61 -6.36
CA TRP A 179 -0.73 -16.73 -7.77
C TRP A 179 -1.63 -15.58 -8.21
N SER A 180 -1.35 -15.00 -9.36
CA SER A 180 -2.20 -13.97 -9.92
C SER A 180 -2.63 -14.28 -11.34
N PHE A 181 -3.88 -13.94 -11.64
CA PHE A 181 -4.41 -13.91 -12.99
C PHE A 181 -4.82 -12.49 -13.32
N ALA A 182 -4.34 -11.98 -14.45
CA ALA A 182 -4.66 -10.64 -14.89
C ALA A 182 -5.39 -10.68 -16.24
N ARG A 183 -6.46 -9.90 -16.36
CA ARG A 183 -7.23 -9.74 -17.60
C ARG A 183 -7.29 -8.27 -17.98
N GLY A 184 -7.49 -8.00 -19.27
CA GLY A 184 -7.62 -6.65 -19.80
C GLY A 184 -6.28 -5.97 -20.11
N GLN A 185 -6.22 -4.64 -20.04
CA GLN A 185 -5.09 -3.83 -20.47
C GLN A 185 -4.02 -3.70 -19.38
N THR A 186 -3.27 -4.75 -19.13
CA THR A 186 -2.22 -4.80 -18.09
C THR A 186 -1.01 -3.91 -18.37
N LYS A 187 -0.81 -3.46 -19.63
CA LYS A 187 0.26 -2.50 -19.99
C LYS A 187 0.07 -1.13 -19.34
N THR A 188 -1.16 -0.79 -18.93
CA THR A 188 -1.41 0.43 -18.17
C THR A 188 -0.98 0.22 -16.72
N THR A 189 0.30 0.49 -16.43
CA THR A 189 0.96 0.28 -15.13
C THR A 189 0.14 0.80 -13.94
N ILE A 190 -0.41 2.01 -14.08
CA ILE A 190 -1.21 2.66 -13.05
C ILE A 190 -2.50 1.89 -12.75
N ASN A 191 -3.23 1.46 -13.79
CA ASN A 191 -4.49 0.73 -13.60
C ASN A 191 -4.22 -0.66 -13.03
N TYR A 192 -3.14 -1.30 -13.49
CA TYR A 192 -2.72 -2.60 -12.97
C TYR A 192 -2.35 -2.52 -11.49
N ALA A 193 -1.53 -1.54 -11.09
CA ALA A 193 -1.20 -1.30 -9.69
C ALA A 193 -2.45 -1.04 -8.82
N LYS A 194 -3.38 -0.21 -9.32
CA LYS A 194 -4.65 0.06 -8.63
C LYS A 194 -5.54 -1.17 -8.49
N ALA A 195 -5.61 -2.02 -9.52
CA ALA A 195 -6.39 -3.25 -9.45
C ALA A 195 -5.81 -4.23 -8.40
N VAL A 196 -4.48 -4.32 -8.31
CA VAL A 196 -3.82 -5.11 -7.25
C VAL A 196 -4.11 -4.52 -5.87
N PHE A 197 -4.05 -3.20 -5.73
CA PHE A 197 -4.35 -2.51 -4.49
C PHE A 197 -5.80 -2.70 -4.06
N ASP A 198 -6.75 -2.61 -4.98
CA ASP A 198 -8.17 -2.87 -4.75
C ASP A 198 -8.41 -4.33 -4.31
N ALA A 199 -7.73 -5.31 -4.94
CA ALA A 199 -7.78 -6.70 -4.50
C ALA A 199 -7.27 -6.87 -3.05
N LEU A 200 -6.20 -6.18 -2.67
CA LEU A 200 -5.69 -6.21 -1.30
C LEU A 200 -6.67 -5.55 -0.31
N GLU A 201 -7.31 -4.46 -0.69
CA GLU A 201 -8.33 -3.79 0.12
C GLU A 201 -9.54 -4.69 0.36
N GLU A 202 -9.97 -5.46 -0.66
CA GLU A 202 -11.05 -6.44 -0.51
C GLU A 202 -10.75 -7.52 0.53
N THR A 203 -9.47 -7.89 0.75
CA THR A 203 -9.12 -8.84 1.82
C THR A 203 -9.57 -8.36 3.19
N SER A 204 -9.51 -7.05 3.44
CA SER A 204 -9.90 -6.45 4.74
C SER A 204 -11.40 -6.19 4.85
N ARG A 205 -12.09 -5.96 3.73
CA ARG A 205 -13.54 -5.70 3.70
C ARG A 205 -14.40 -6.92 3.93
N MET A 206 -13.93 -8.12 3.52
CA MET A 206 -14.68 -9.36 3.70
C MET A 206 -14.94 -9.67 5.18
N LYS A 207 -16.18 -10.02 5.51
CA LYS A 207 -16.55 -10.54 6.83
C LYS A 207 -16.09 -11.98 6.95
N ILE A 208 -15.34 -12.28 8.00
CA ILE A 208 -14.78 -13.60 8.28
C ILE A 208 -15.34 -14.09 9.60
N GLN A 209 -15.79 -15.34 9.64
CA GLN A 209 -16.22 -15.98 10.87
C GLN A 209 -15.00 -16.42 11.69
N GLU A 210 -15.14 -16.48 13.02
CA GLU A 210 -14.00 -16.76 13.92
C GLU A 210 -13.32 -18.09 13.63
N HIS A 211 -14.09 -19.14 13.36
CA HIS A 211 -13.52 -20.45 13.01
C HIS A 211 -12.69 -20.46 11.72
N HIS A 212 -12.97 -19.56 10.77
CA HIS A 212 -12.16 -19.40 9.57
C HIS A 212 -10.86 -18.64 9.86
N LYS A 213 -10.82 -17.78 10.86
CA LYS A 213 -9.58 -17.06 11.24
C LYS A 213 -8.51 -18.05 11.68
N ASP A 214 -8.90 -19.04 12.50
CA ASP A 214 -7.98 -20.07 12.99
C ASP A 214 -7.59 -21.04 11.88
N ALA A 215 -8.54 -21.48 11.06
CA ALA A 215 -8.31 -22.41 9.94
C ALA A 215 -7.38 -21.83 8.86
N LEU A 216 -7.57 -20.58 8.50
CA LEU A 216 -6.80 -19.88 7.47
C LEU A 216 -5.62 -19.08 8.04
N ARG A 217 -5.45 -19.08 9.37
CA ARG A 217 -4.43 -18.31 10.09
C ARG A 217 -4.34 -16.86 9.67
N ILE A 218 -5.47 -16.21 9.70
CA ILE A 218 -5.57 -14.83 9.24
C ILE A 218 -4.89 -13.90 10.24
N VAL A 219 -3.89 -13.19 9.76
CA VAL A 219 -3.20 -12.13 10.48
C VAL A 219 -3.65 -10.80 9.91
N GLU A 220 -4.10 -9.90 10.78
CA GLU A 220 -4.54 -8.55 10.43
C GLU A 220 -3.45 -7.54 10.82
N GLY A 221 -2.88 -6.85 9.85
CA GLY A 221 -1.85 -5.86 10.09
C GLY A 221 -0.51 -6.45 10.48
N SER A 222 0.26 -5.76 11.34
CA SER A 222 1.59 -6.17 11.76
C SER A 222 1.57 -7.35 12.73
N VAL A 223 2.47 -8.32 12.50
CA VAL A 223 2.71 -9.45 13.42
C VAL A 223 3.53 -9.00 14.63
N ALA A 224 4.25 -7.89 14.51
CA ALA A 224 5.22 -7.40 15.51
C ALA A 224 4.60 -6.48 16.59
N GLN A 225 3.25 -6.44 16.70
CA GLN A 225 2.57 -5.65 17.74
C GLN A 225 1.80 -6.55 18.70
#